data_d653fbe2c012691f919f6cc46b41fd97
#
_entry.id   d653fbe2c012691f919f6cc46b41fd97
#
_cell.length_a   1.000
_cell.length_b   1.000
_cell.length_c   1.000
_cell.angle_alpha   90.00
_cell.angle_beta   90.00
_cell.angle_gamma   90.00
#
_symmetry.space_group_name_H-M   'P 1'
#
loop_
_entity.id
_entity.type
_entity.pdbx_description
1 polymer ?
#
loop_
_entity_poly.entity_id
_entity_poly.type
_entity_poly.pdbx_seq_one_letter_code
_entity_poly.pdbx_strand_id
1 'polypeptide(L)'
;MFYFDRILRFSIFVLACISAVYGQRVSSLRPDISVDSVLKVKFGASKLALDPISKHLFYTTSDGKIYEVFEASQTDSLRFTANDHGLSRLQGLCFLDSTMYLAGNIWYSTTGIGMIMKGKLQEDGSRIWTTIVLTEAYPTSSSTGDHGFTALNVDPSHQFLFFSGGSRTSFGEVETNNGNYPGMREQALTSKIYRVPIDAENLYWPNDSSFLANSGYVFAEGTRNAYDMAWNAQNHLFAVDNAGDRDDPEELNWIQEGKHYGFPWRIGGNTNPLLNPTYDASQDPLINHLNGAYLAGRFNADPNFPPIPAGIQFSEPLRNFGNAADYFKDESTGQIQRASEEGTSVQTFTPHRSPLGLIIDRDSLMMGVYKGKSFVMSFMPGGDSTGFTPLSPWGSPCPFVDSSRELVMMDIQYDDVLADYTIHSANVATGFYLPVDVEQIGNTLYIIENNGVLWKLDFPVGTTEPPICYAAGLIVYPNPFSTSCSVYYPNPSNESRVIRLYASNGQLAFESEGFIDSTYELLKASIAKGSYTLVLQAGEEILARQKVIIY
;
A
#
# COMPACT_ATOMS: atom_id res chain seq x y z
N MET A 1 -52.17 0.58 31.06
CA MET A 1 -50.91 1.00 31.68
C MET A 1 -49.83 -0.10 31.66
N PHE A 2 -50.15 -1.35 31.37
CA PHE A 2 -49.20 -2.48 31.31
C PHE A 2 -48.61 -2.79 29.91
N TYR A 3 -49.11 -2.16 28.86
CA TYR A 3 -48.66 -2.42 27.49
C TYR A 3 -47.51 -1.48 27.03
N PHE A 4 -47.41 -0.30 27.62
CA PHE A 4 -46.38 0.68 27.29
C PHE A 4 -44.98 0.32 27.86
N ASP A 5 -44.98 -0.33 29.02
CA ASP A 5 -43.73 -0.69 29.72
C ASP A 5 -42.99 -1.88 29.05
N ARG A 6 -43.72 -2.76 28.35
CA ARG A 6 -43.13 -3.87 27.58
C ARG A 6 -42.50 -3.41 26.25
N ILE A 7 -43.08 -2.42 25.60
CA ILE A 7 -42.56 -1.88 24.35
C ILE A 7 -41.29 -1.07 24.63
N LEU A 8 -41.24 -0.31 25.72
CA LEU A 8 -40.08 0.48 26.10
C LEU A 8 -38.88 -0.41 26.50
N ARG A 9 -39.16 -1.51 27.24
CA ARG A 9 -38.10 -2.48 27.62
C ARG A 9 -37.58 -3.29 26.42
N PHE A 10 -38.43 -3.61 25.46
CA PHE A 10 -38.02 -4.28 24.23
C PHE A 10 -37.21 -3.36 23.32
N SER A 11 -37.58 -2.08 23.24
CA SER A 11 -36.85 -1.07 22.48
C SER A 11 -35.46 -0.76 23.08
N ILE A 12 -35.34 -0.71 24.41
CA ILE A 12 -34.07 -0.52 25.10
C ILE A 12 -33.20 -1.76 24.96
N PHE A 13 -33.78 -2.98 24.97
CA PHE A 13 -33.01 -4.21 24.76
C PHE A 13 -32.54 -4.38 23.31
N VAL A 14 -33.38 -3.96 22.35
CA VAL A 14 -33.01 -3.94 20.92
C VAL A 14 -31.96 -2.86 20.63
N LEU A 15 -32.01 -1.66 21.25
CA LEU A 15 -30.94 -0.67 21.14
C LEU A 15 -29.66 -1.13 21.84
N ALA A 16 -29.75 -1.79 23.00
CA ALA A 16 -28.56 -2.36 23.67
C ALA A 16 -27.96 -3.54 22.88
N CYS A 17 -28.79 -4.35 22.21
CA CYS A 17 -28.29 -5.42 21.33
C CYS A 17 -27.73 -4.89 20.00
N ILE A 18 -28.23 -3.74 19.49
CA ILE A 18 -27.66 -3.11 18.29
C ILE A 18 -26.32 -2.43 18.60
N SER A 19 -26.13 -1.87 19.79
CA SER A 19 -24.84 -1.36 20.23
C SER A 19 -23.81 -2.46 20.58
N ALA A 20 -24.27 -3.67 20.89
CA ALA A 20 -23.39 -4.83 21.15
C ALA A 20 -22.95 -5.60 19.88
N VAL A 21 -23.50 -5.26 18.70
CA VAL A 21 -23.14 -5.89 17.41
C VAL A 21 -22.07 -5.09 16.66
N TYR A 22 -21.77 -3.86 17.04
CA TYR A 22 -20.57 -3.15 16.63
C TYR A 22 -19.43 -3.45 17.62
N GLY A 23 -19.09 -4.73 17.79
CA GLY A 23 -17.81 -5.12 18.35
C GLY A 23 -16.68 -4.42 17.58
N GLN A 24 -15.61 -4.11 18.25
CA GLN A 24 -14.42 -3.49 17.65
C GLN A 24 -14.07 -4.24 16.36
N ARG A 25 -14.33 -3.62 15.20
CA ARG A 25 -14.17 -4.25 13.88
C ARG A 25 -12.69 -4.49 13.57
N VAL A 26 -11.83 -3.51 13.90
CA VAL A 26 -10.39 -3.62 13.75
C VAL A 26 -9.82 -4.29 14.99
N SER A 27 -8.97 -5.26 14.78
CA SER A 27 -8.27 -5.99 15.85
C SER A 27 -6.79 -6.15 15.54
N SER A 28 -5.96 -6.03 16.57
CA SER A 28 -4.54 -6.37 16.44
C SER A 28 -4.38 -7.88 16.33
N LEU A 29 -3.48 -8.31 15.46
CA LEU A 29 -2.94 -9.67 15.40
C LEU A 29 -1.74 -9.84 16.34
N ARG A 30 -1.35 -8.76 17.05
CA ARG A 30 -0.23 -8.67 17.97
C ARG A 30 -0.74 -8.24 19.35
N PRO A 31 -0.48 -8.99 20.43
CA PRO A 31 -1.02 -8.69 21.76
C PRO A 31 -0.43 -7.42 22.39
N ASP A 32 0.69 -6.96 21.87
CA ASP A 32 1.44 -5.79 22.30
C ASP A 32 0.96 -4.49 21.64
N ILE A 33 0.01 -4.54 20.71
CA ILE A 33 -0.56 -3.36 20.04
C ILE A 33 -2.00 -3.18 20.48
N SER A 34 -2.32 -2.02 21.05
CA SER A 34 -3.71 -1.65 21.32
C SER A 34 -4.35 -0.97 20.11
N VAL A 35 -5.65 -1.13 19.95
CA VAL A 35 -6.43 -0.56 18.84
C VAL A 35 -7.62 0.18 19.42
N ASP A 36 -7.75 1.47 19.08
CA ASP A 36 -8.84 2.32 19.50
C ASP A 36 -9.46 3.08 18.30
N SER A 37 -10.74 3.39 18.40
CA SER A 37 -11.40 4.28 17.45
C SER A 37 -11.34 5.72 17.95
N VAL A 38 -10.85 6.65 17.10
CA VAL A 38 -10.76 8.08 17.44
C VAL A 38 -12.08 8.78 17.16
N LEU A 39 -12.54 8.74 15.92
CA LEU A 39 -13.82 9.35 15.52
C LEU A 39 -14.32 8.76 14.20
N LYS A 40 -15.60 9.01 13.88
CA LYS A 40 -16.16 8.74 12.57
C LYS A 40 -15.82 9.89 11.62
N VAL A 41 -15.10 9.60 10.54
CA VAL A 41 -14.70 10.59 9.54
C VAL A 41 -15.84 10.92 8.55
N LYS A 42 -15.66 12.01 7.80
CA LYS A 42 -16.58 12.37 6.71
C LYS A 42 -16.38 11.45 5.51
N PHE A 43 -17.47 11.25 4.76
CA PHE A 43 -17.43 10.48 3.52
C PHE A 43 -16.42 11.05 2.53
N GLY A 44 -15.66 10.17 1.88
CA GLY A 44 -14.66 10.55 0.89
C GLY A 44 -13.33 10.98 1.49
N ALA A 45 -13.04 10.65 2.77
CA ALA A 45 -11.71 10.88 3.34
C ALA A 45 -10.63 10.27 2.45
N SER A 46 -9.53 10.98 2.23
CA SER A 46 -8.53 10.63 1.22
C SER A 46 -7.08 10.71 1.67
N LYS A 47 -6.70 11.68 2.51
CA LYS A 47 -5.35 11.81 3.06
C LYS A 47 -5.39 12.29 4.50
N LEU A 48 -4.37 11.89 5.28
CA LEU A 48 -4.18 12.22 6.68
C LEU A 48 -2.77 12.78 6.87
N ALA A 49 -2.61 13.85 7.65
CA ALA A 49 -1.28 14.38 7.98
C ALA A 49 -1.29 15.10 9.32
N LEU A 50 -0.16 15.08 10.03
CA LEU A 50 0.06 15.81 11.27
C LEU A 50 0.51 17.25 10.96
N ASP A 51 -0.22 18.26 11.45
CA ASP A 51 0.28 19.63 11.47
C ASP A 51 1.35 19.78 12.57
N PRO A 52 2.61 20.08 12.21
CA PRO A 52 3.68 20.17 13.18
C PRO A 52 3.56 21.38 14.13
N ILE A 53 2.69 22.34 13.85
CA ILE A 53 2.46 23.53 14.68
C ILE A 53 1.37 23.26 15.72
N SER A 54 0.15 22.91 15.30
CA SER A 54 -0.97 22.65 16.21
C SER A 54 -0.84 21.30 16.93
N LYS A 55 -0.06 20.36 16.39
CA LYS A 55 0.03 18.95 16.81
C LYS A 55 -1.29 18.20 16.63
N HIS A 56 -2.20 18.72 15.83
CA HIS A 56 -3.43 18.04 15.46
C HIS A 56 -3.28 17.32 14.12
N LEU A 57 -4.01 16.25 13.95
CA LEU A 57 -4.19 15.61 12.66
C LEU A 57 -5.16 16.43 11.81
N PHE A 58 -4.84 16.49 10.52
CA PHE A 58 -5.73 17.02 9.48
C PHE A 58 -6.02 15.90 8.50
N TYR A 59 -7.26 15.84 8.01
CA TYR A 59 -7.58 14.97 6.89
C TYR A 59 -8.34 15.71 5.79
N THR A 60 -8.16 15.22 4.58
CA THR A 60 -8.84 15.73 3.38
C THR A 60 -10.01 14.83 3.00
N THR A 61 -10.93 15.38 2.22
CA THR A 61 -11.96 14.61 1.54
C THR A 61 -11.89 14.85 0.04
N SER A 62 -12.32 13.86 -0.75
CA SER A 62 -12.26 13.88 -2.21
C SER A 62 -13.07 15.01 -2.86
N ASP A 63 -13.95 15.71 -2.12
CA ASP A 63 -14.71 16.88 -2.56
C ASP A 63 -14.03 18.23 -2.19
N GLY A 64 -12.75 18.20 -1.85
CA GLY A 64 -11.94 19.41 -1.60
C GLY A 64 -12.12 20.03 -0.22
N LYS A 65 -12.60 19.29 0.77
CA LYS A 65 -12.67 19.80 2.15
C LYS A 65 -11.51 19.30 3.00
N ILE A 66 -11.11 20.11 3.99
CA ILE A 66 -10.04 19.80 4.94
C ILE A 66 -10.58 19.96 6.34
N TYR A 67 -10.43 18.92 7.13
CA TYR A 67 -10.90 18.85 8.53
C TYR A 67 -9.73 18.73 9.48
N GLU A 68 -9.81 19.41 10.62
CA GLU A 68 -8.92 19.29 11.76
C GLU A 68 -9.54 18.35 12.80
N VAL A 69 -8.75 17.43 13.33
CA VAL A 69 -9.17 16.41 14.30
C VAL A 69 -8.85 16.86 15.72
N PHE A 70 -9.81 16.73 16.62
CA PHE A 70 -9.67 16.95 18.06
C PHE A 70 -9.86 15.63 18.80
N GLU A 71 -8.75 14.89 18.98
CA GLU A 71 -8.76 13.53 19.54
C GLU A 71 -9.42 13.48 20.93
N ALA A 72 -9.08 14.41 21.82
CA ALA A 72 -9.61 14.44 23.18
C ALA A 72 -11.14 14.56 23.28
N SER A 73 -11.77 15.23 22.33
CA SER A 73 -13.24 15.38 22.24
C SER A 73 -13.88 14.43 21.25
N GLN A 74 -13.08 13.64 20.51
CA GLN A 74 -13.51 12.75 19.44
C GLN A 74 -14.36 13.46 18.36
N THR A 75 -13.94 14.67 17.99
CA THR A 75 -14.63 15.52 17.02
C THR A 75 -13.69 16.00 15.93
N ASP A 76 -14.29 16.46 14.82
CA ASP A 76 -13.58 17.17 13.76
C ASP A 76 -14.22 18.54 13.48
N SER A 77 -13.45 19.44 12.87
CA SER A 77 -13.91 20.76 12.44
C SER A 77 -13.48 21.03 11.00
N LEU A 78 -14.43 21.45 10.17
CA LEU A 78 -14.13 21.92 8.81
C LEU A 78 -13.28 23.20 8.89
N ARG A 79 -12.11 23.18 8.27
CA ARG A 79 -11.17 24.31 8.27
C ARG A 79 -11.10 25.01 6.91
N PHE A 80 -11.04 24.23 5.83
CA PHE A 80 -10.91 24.78 4.47
C PHE A 80 -11.76 23.98 3.49
N THR A 81 -12.09 24.62 2.37
CA THR A 81 -12.91 24.07 1.28
C THR A 81 -12.26 24.38 -0.07
N ALA A 82 -12.80 23.84 -1.14
CA ALA A 82 -12.38 24.17 -2.49
C ALA A 82 -12.47 25.69 -2.82
N ASN A 83 -13.31 26.44 -2.11
CA ASN A 83 -13.37 27.91 -2.29
C ASN A 83 -12.13 28.63 -1.76
N ASP A 84 -11.41 28.02 -0.82
CA ASP A 84 -10.23 28.62 -0.20
C ASP A 84 -8.98 28.34 -1.05
N HIS A 85 -8.79 27.11 -1.54
CA HIS A 85 -7.57 26.67 -2.22
C HIS A 85 -7.76 26.26 -3.70
N GLY A 86 -8.97 26.29 -4.23
CA GLY A 86 -9.26 26.05 -5.65
C GLY A 86 -9.36 24.59 -6.10
N LEU A 87 -8.98 23.61 -5.27
CA LEU A 87 -9.00 22.18 -5.61
C LEU A 87 -10.37 21.56 -5.35
N SER A 88 -11.05 21.11 -6.39
CA SER A 88 -12.35 20.43 -6.27
C SER A 88 -12.21 18.92 -6.01
N ARG A 89 -11.04 18.35 -6.26
CA ARG A 89 -10.70 16.95 -5.96
C ARG A 89 -9.33 16.89 -5.30
N LEU A 90 -9.31 16.54 -4.02
CA LEU A 90 -8.12 16.63 -3.18
C LEU A 90 -7.64 15.23 -2.80
N GLN A 91 -6.38 14.91 -3.12
CA GLN A 91 -5.81 13.57 -2.96
C GLN A 91 -4.38 13.57 -2.40
N GLY A 92 -3.77 14.73 -2.18
CA GLY A 92 -2.47 14.86 -1.53
C GLY A 92 -2.48 15.92 -0.44
N LEU A 93 -1.85 15.62 0.70
CA LEU A 93 -1.69 16.51 1.85
C LEU A 93 -0.37 16.20 2.54
N CYS A 94 0.44 17.23 2.77
CA CYS A 94 1.55 17.15 3.71
C CYS A 94 1.83 18.52 4.33
N PHE A 95 2.66 18.52 5.37
CA PHE A 95 3.08 19.76 6.05
C PHE A 95 4.61 19.88 6.06
N LEU A 96 5.08 21.11 5.98
CA LEU A 96 6.44 21.48 6.36
C LEU A 96 6.34 22.79 7.18
N ASP A 97 6.78 22.74 8.43
CA ASP A 97 6.65 23.84 9.38
C ASP A 97 5.20 24.39 9.42
N SER A 98 5.02 25.69 9.16
CA SER A 98 3.71 26.33 9.14
C SER A 98 2.97 26.24 7.79
N THR A 99 3.53 25.55 6.81
CA THR A 99 2.98 25.47 5.45
C THR A 99 2.29 24.14 5.22
N MET A 100 1.04 24.19 4.79
CA MET A 100 0.26 23.05 4.31
C MET A 100 0.41 22.97 2.79
N TYR A 101 0.76 21.79 2.27
CA TYR A 101 0.85 21.52 0.83
C TYR A 101 -0.29 20.61 0.41
N LEU A 102 -0.88 20.89 -0.75
CA LEU A 102 -2.01 20.15 -1.31
C LEU A 102 -1.72 19.74 -2.75
N ALA A 103 -2.06 18.51 -3.10
CA ALA A 103 -2.09 18.04 -4.48
C ALA A 103 -3.49 17.56 -4.84
N GLY A 104 -3.93 17.86 -6.06
CA GLY A 104 -5.23 17.41 -6.53
C GLY A 104 -5.58 17.94 -7.91
N ASN A 105 -6.87 17.93 -8.21
CA ASN A 105 -7.36 18.17 -9.55
C ASN A 105 -8.62 19.04 -9.58
N ILE A 106 -8.82 19.72 -10.70
CA ILE A 106 -10.10 20.30 -11.10
C ILE A 106 -10.60 19.47 -12.28
N TRP A 107 -11.72 18.77 -12.09
CA TRP A 107 -12.28 17.90 -13.12
C TRP A 107 -13.47 18.55 -13.81
N TYR A 108 -13.45 18.48 -15.13
CA TYR A 108 -14.56 18.84 -16.01
C TYR A 108 -15.12 17.56 -16.65
N SER A 109 -16.12 17.68 -17.50
CA SER A 109 -16.78 16.52 -18.13
C SER A 109 -15.83 15.65 -18.97
N THR A 110 -14.85 16.25 -19.63
CA THR A 110 -13.92 15.56 -20.53
C THR A 110 -12.46 15.94 -20.35
N THR A 111 -12.16 16.92 -19.48
CA THR A 111 -10.80 17.38 -19.22
C THR A 111 -10.55 17.52 -17.73
N GLY A 112 -9.28 17.44 -17.34
CA GLY A 112 -8.81 17.70 -15.98
C GLY A 112 -7.68 18.73 -15.98
N ILE A 113 -7.48 19.40 -14.86
CA ILE A 113 -6.36 20.25 -14.57
C ILE A 113 -5.71 19.74 -13.29
N GLY A 114 -4.43 19.42 -13.32
CA GLY A 114 -3.65 19.11 -12.12
C GLY A 114 -3.20 20.40 -11.44
N MET A 115 -3.24 20.43 -10.10
CA MET A 115 -2.83 21.61 -9.34
C MET A 115 -2.15 21.23 -8.03
N ILE A 116 -1.05 21.90 -7.73
CA ILE A 116 -0.32 21.83 -6.47
C ILE A 116 -0.40 23.21 -5.81
N MET A 117 -0.79 23.22 -4.53
CA MET A 117 -0.98 24.44 -3.75
C MET A 117 -0.14 24.42 -2.48
N LYS A 118 0.25 25.61 -2.00
CA LYS A 118 0.76 25.81 -0.65
C LYS A 118 -0.08 26.84 0.10
N GLY A 119 -0.39 26.55 1.36
CA GLY A 119 -1.16 27.42 2.27
C GLY A 119 -0.32 27.79 3.48
N LYS A 120 0.20 29.02 3.53
CA LYS A 120 1.02 29.51 4.65
C LYS A 120 0.14 29.99 5.79
N LEU A 121 0.34 29.44 6.99
CA LEU A 121 -0.41 29.78 8.19
C LEU A 121 -0.18 31.26 8.57
N GLN A 122 -1.27 31.95 8.95
CA GLN A 122 -1.29 33.32 9.46
C GLN A 122 -1.52 33.33 10.98
N GLU A 123 -1.29 34.48 11.62
CA GLU A 123 -1.47 34.64 13.07
C GLU A 123 -2.91 34.42 13.54
N ASP A 124 -3.89 34.67 12.67
CA ASP A 124 -5.32 34.48 12.95
C ASP A 124 -5.81 33.03 12.70
N GLY A 125 -4.90 32.11 12.31
CA GLY A 125 -5.22 30.73 11.97
C GLY A 125 -5.73 30.52 10.55
N SER A 126 -5.90 31.56 9.75
CA SER A 126 -6.16 31.46 8.31
C SER A 126 -4.92 31.04 7.54
N ARG A 127 -5.06 30.71 6.24
CA ARG A 127 -3.92 30.43 5.36
C ARG A 127 -3.97 31.29 4.11
N ILE A 128 -2.82 31.81 3.71
CA ILE A 128 -2.66 32.42 2.39
C ILE A 128 -2.28 31.33 1.41
N TRP A 129 -3.15 31.11 0.43
CA TRP A 129 -2.99 30.06 -0.58
C TRP A 129 -2.27 30.61 -1.82
N THR A 130 -1.25 29.87 -2.27
CA THR A 130 -0.45 30.18 -3.46
C THR A 130 -0.36 28.93 -4.32
N THR A 131 -0.56 29.09 -5.62
CA THR A 131 -0.37 28.02 -6.60
C THR A 131 1.13 27.75 -6.76
N ILE A 132 1.56 26.49 -6.62
CA ILE A 132 2.91 26.07 -6.99
C ILE A 132 2.92 25.65 -8.46
N VAL A 133 2.05 24.70 -8.83
CA VAL A 133 1.92 24.19 -10.20
C VAL A 133 0.46 24.25 -10.62
N LEU A 134 0.22 24.70 -11.84
CA LEU A 134 -1.05 24.60 -12.53
C LEU A 134 -0.78 24.03 -13.93
N THR A 135 -1.46 22.94 -14.28
CA THR A 135 -1.31 22.36 -15.61
C THR A 135 -2.28 22.99 -16.61
N GLU A 136 -1.95 22.91 -17.90
CA GLU A 136 -2.94 22.99 -18.96
C GLU A 136 -4.03 21.93 -18.75
N ALA A 137 -5.24 22.23 -19.23
CA ALA A 137 -6.31 21.24 -19.24
C ALA A 137 -5.97 20.10 -20.22
N TYR A 138 -5.96 18.87 -19.70
CA TYR A 138 -5.67 17.68 -20.50
C TYR A 138 -6.88 16.72 -20.57
N PRO A 139 -6.99 15.92 -21.64
CA PRO A 139 -8.07 14.96 -21.82
C PRO A 139 -8.13 13.95 -20.68
N THR A 140 -9.30 13.78 -20.07
CA THR A 140 -9.58 12.74 -19.09
C THR A 140 -10.15 11.48 -19.73
N SER A 141 -10.22 10.42 -18.97
CA SER A 141 -10.84 9.16 -19.33
C SER A 141 -12.30 9.11 -18.86
N SER A 142 -13.10 8.27 -19.49
CA SER A 142 -14.43 7.89 -19.00
C SER A 142 -14.37 6.64 -18.11
N SER A 143 -13.20 6.03 -17.99
CA SER A 143 -12.95 4.85 -17.17
C SER A 143 -12.49 5.18 -15.76
N THR A 144 -12.48 4.17 -14.89
CA THR A 144 -11.91 4.27 -13.54
C THR A 144 -10.38 4.32 -13.52
N GLY A 145 -9.72 4.23 -14.69
CA GLY A 145 -8.27 4.25 -14.83
C GLY A 145 -7.63 5.64 -14.78
N ASP A 146 -8.41 6.70 -14.72
CA ASP A 146 -7.90 8.09 -14.67
C ASP A 146 -7.68 8.53 -13.21
N HIS A 147 -6.42 8.69 -12.83
CA HIS A 147 -6.03 8.85 -11.41
C HIS A 147 -5.72 10.30 -11.02
N GLY A 148 -5.17 11.11 -11.92
CA GLY A 148 -4.82 12.51 -11.66
C GLY A 148 -3.59 12.70 -10.77
N PHE A 149 -3.46 13.89 -10.17
CA PHE A 149 -2.36 14.24 -9.27
C PHE A 149 -2.70 13.80 -7.85
N THR A 150 -1.80 13.01 -7.21
CA THR A 150 -2.08 12.38 -5.92
C THR A 150 -0.94 12.51 -4.92
N ALA A 151 -0.06 11.52 -4.79
CA ALA A 151 0.98 11.49 -3.76
C ALA A 151 1.72 12.82 -3.63
N LEU A 152 1.99 13.23 -2.41
CA LEU A 152 2.66 14.50 -2.12
C LEU A 152 3.58 14.34 -0.91
N ASN A 153 4.87 14.65 -1.07
CA ASN A 153 5.82 14.59 0.01
C ASN A 153 6.95 15.61 -0.16
N VAL A 154 7.48 16.11 0.95
CA VAL A 154 8.66 16.98 0.97
C VAL A 154 9.91 16.13 1.10
N ASP A 155 10.97 16.46 0.38
CA ASP A 155 12.24 15.75 0.50
C ASP A 155 12.93 16.00 1.87
N PRO A 156 13.77 15.09 2.34
CA PRO A 156 14.43 15.21 3.64
C PRO A 156 15.35 16.43 3.81
N SER A 157 15.78 17.05 2.72
CA SER A 157 16.57 18.30 2.76
C SER A 157 15.70 19.56 2.82
N HIS A 158 14.36 19.40 2.71
CA HIS A 158 13.37 20.49 2.65
C HIS A 158 13.59 21.45 1.47
N GLN A 159 14.18 20.98 0.39
CA GLN A 159 14.44 21.80 -0.80
C GLN A 159 13.45 21.55 -1.92
N PHE A 160 12.83 20.36 -1.95
CA PHE A 160 11.97 19.94 -3.04
C PHE A 160 10.65 19.37 -2.54
N LEU A 161 9.62 19.59 -3.33
CA LEU A 161 8.33 18.96 -3.21
C LEU A 161 8.19 17.90 -4.31
N PHE A 162 7.84 16.68 -3.91
CA PHE A 162 7.58 15.55 -4.80
C PHE A 162 6.10 15.26 -4.87
N PHE A 163 5.60 14.94 -6.06
CA PHE A 163 4.21 14.52 -6.26
C PHE A 163 4.07 13.63 -7.49
N SER A 164 3.00 12.86 -7.55
CA SER A 164 2.71 11.97 -8.67
C SER A 164 1.60 12.51 -9.57
N GLY A 165 1.72 12.27 -10.87
CA GLY A 165 0.64 12.34 -11.84
C GLY A 165 0.29 10.92 -12.27
N GLY A 166 -0.88 10.42 -11.87
CA GLY A 166 -1.31 9.07 -12.20
C GLY A 166 -1.68 8.89 -13.67
N SER A 167 -1.86 7.65 -14.10
CA SER A 167 -2.18 7.32 -15.49
C SER A 167 -3.57 7.79 -15.88
N ARG A 168 -3.78 7.99 -17.18
CA ARG A 168 -5.09 8.25 -17.77
C ARG A 168 -5.83 6.94 -18.11
N THR A 169 -5.09 5.86 -18.34
CA THR A 169 -5.63 4.56 -18.76
C THR A 169 -5.36 3.49 -17.71
N SER A 170 -6.05 2.36 -17.81
CA SER A 170 -5.90 1.25 -16.87
C SER A 170 -4.64 0.43 -17.13
N PHE A 171 -4.29 0.21 -18.42
CA PHE A 171 -3.15 -0.61 -18.85
C PHE A 171 -2.55 -0.13 -20.19
N GLY A 172 -2.69 1.15 -20.54
CA GLY A 172 -2.15 1.75 -21.76
C GLY A 172 -3.05 1.57 -23.00
N GLU A 173 -4.28 1.13 -22.83
CA GLU A 173 -5.28 0.97 -23.88
C GLU A 173 -5.68 2.29 -24.53
N VAL A 174 -6.29 2.20 -25.72
CA VAL A 174 -6.97 3.35 -26.31
C VAL A 174 -8.26 3.62 -25.52
N GLU A 175 -8.32 4.78 -24.87
CA GLU A 175 -9.49 5.23 -24.14
C GLU A 175 -10.00 6.56 -24.73
N THR A 176 -11.18 6.52 -25.33
CA THR A 176 -11.67 7.62 -26.16
C THR A 176 -12.49 8.65 -25.41
N ASN A 177 -12.76 8.49 -24.14
CA ASN A 177 -13.71 9.26 -23.34
C ASN A 177 -15.06 9.39 -24.08
N ASN A 178 -15.71 8.25 -24.31
CA ASN A 178 -16.99 8.16 -25.06
C ASN A 178 -16.92 8.77 -26.46
N GLY A 179 -15.78 8.67 -27.15
CA GLY A 179 -15.57 9.17 -28.50
C GLY A 179 -15.11 10.62 -28.59
N ASN A 180 -14.94 11.33 -27.47
CA ASN A 180 -14.43 12.72 -27.48
C ASN A 180 -12.96 12.80 -27.94
N TYR A 181 -12.17 11.76 -27.66
CA TYR A 181 -10.74 11.69 -27.98
C TYR A 181 -10.37 10.37 -28.69
N PRO A 182 -10.68 10.23 -30.00
CA PRO A 182 -10.39 9.01 -30.76
C PRO A 182 -8.89 8.70 -30.78
N GLY A 183 -8.54 7.44 -30.50
CA GLY A 183 -7.17 6.95 -30.55
C GLY A 183 -6.26 7.39 -29.40
N MET A 184 -6.79 8.06 -28.38
CA MET A 184 -5.99 8.61 -27.30
C MET A 184 -5.63 7.56 -26.25
N ARG A 185 -4.41 7.63 -25.74
CA ARG A 185 -3.83 6.81 -24.65
C ARG A 185 -3.39 7.72 -23.50
N GLU A 186 -2.18 7.56 -23.01
CA GLU A 186 -1.59 8.43 -21.99
C GLU A 186 -1.35 9.86 -22.50
N GLN A 187 -1.21 10.78 -21.55
CA GLN A 187 -0.91 12.18 -21.80
C GLN A 187 0.53 12.51 -21.36
N ALA A 188 1.06 13.65 -21.80
CA ALA A 188 2.38 14.11 -21.38
C ALA A 188 2.48 14.26 -19.85
N LEU A 189 1.40 14.73 -19.22
CA LEU A 189 1.29 15.00 -17.78
C LEU A 189 0.95 13.77 -16.93
N THR A 190 0.79 12.58 -17.50
CA THR A 190 0.38 11.37 -16.76
C THR A 190 1.52 10.38 -16.59
N SER A 191 1.36 9.43 -15.66
CA SER A 191 2.29 8.31 -15.43
C SER A 191 3.71 8.75 -15.03
N LYS A 192 3.80 9.74 -14.13
CA LYS A 192 5.07 10.34 -13.73
C LYS A 192 5.13 10.69 -12.25
N ILE A 193 6.35 10.75 -11.72
CA ILE A 193 6.66 11.41 -10.46
C ILE A 193 7.44 12.67 -10.77
N TYR A 194 7.01 13.77 -10.17
CA TYR A 194 7.54 15.09 -10.37
C TYR A 194 8.29 15.60 -9.15
N ARG A 195 9.22 16.50 -9.39
CA ARG A 195 9.99 17.24 -8.37
C ARG A 195 10.03 18.72 -8.73
N VAL A 196 9.63 19.59 -7.81
CA VAL A 196 9.75 21.04 -7.96
C VAL A 196 10.45 21.65 -6.75
N PRO A 197 11.16 22.79 -6.88
CA PRO A 197 11.67 23.52 -5.72
C PRO A 197 10.55 23.86 -4.73
N ILE A 198 10.82 23.78 -3.44
CA ILE A 198 9.82 24.01 -2.38
C ILE A 198 9.31 25.46 -2.36
N ASP A 199 10.11 26.39 -2.82
CA ASP A 199 9.80 27.82 -2.93
C ASP A 199 9.14 28.19 -4.26
N ALA A 200 8.99 27.25 -5.20
CA ALA A 200 8.34 27.48 -6.49
C ALA A 200 6.93 28.07 -6.34
N GLU A 201 6.58 28.96 -7.28
CA GLU A 201 5.27 29.60 -7.35
C GLU A 201 4.85 29.81 -8.80
N ASN A 202 3.55 29.68 -9.06
CA ASN A 202 2.90 30.03 -10.32
C ASN A 202 3.51 29.36 -11.57
N LEU A 203 4.02 28.11 -11.42
CA LEU A 203 4.49 27.34 -12.55
C LEU A 203 3.28 26.89 -13.38
N TYR A 204 3.28 27.20 -14.67
CA TYR A 204 2.29 26.73 -15.63
C TYR A 204 2.90 25.64 -16.52
N TRP A 205 2.30 24.45 -16.52
CA TRP A 205 2.79 23.31 -17.29
C TRP A 205 1.86 22.97 -18.46
N PRO A 206 2.31 23.12 -19.71
CA PRO A 206 1.56 22.63 -20.85
C PRO A 206 1.51 21.10 -20.88
N ASN A 207 0.48 20.55 -21.49
CA ASN A 207 0.40 19.11 -21.78
C ASN A 207 1.29 18.74 -22.99
N ASP A 208 2.59 18.94 -22.85
CA ASP A 208 3.60 18.82 -23.91
C ASP A 208 4.83 18.03 -23.43
N SER A 209 5.11 16.89 -24.11
CA SER A 209 6.22 16.00 -23.74
C SER A 209 7.58 16.66 -23.91
N SER A 210 7.76 17.56 -24.90
CA SER A 210 9.01 18.24 -25.12
C SER A 210 9.30 19.26 -24.04
N PHE A 211 8.27 19.98 -23.59
CA PHE A 211 8.38 20.86 -22.42
C PHE A 211 8.81 20.08 -21.18
N LEU A 212 8.11 19.01 -20.87
CA LEU A 212 8.38 18.20 -19.66
C LEU A 212 9.78 17.58 -19.70
N ALA A 213 10.19 17.01 -20.82
CA ALA A 213 11.54 16.43 -20.99
C ALA A 213 12.68 17.44 -20.75
N ASN A 214 12.44 18.73 -21.05
CA ASN A 214 13.45 19.78 -20.90
C ASN A 214 13.28 20.62 -19.62
N SER A 215 12.22 20.43 -18.86
CA SER A 215 11.89 21.25 -17.69
C SER A 215 12.74 20.96 -16.46
N GLY A 216 13.27 19.74 -16.33
CA GLY A 216 13.90 19.25 -15.11
C GLY A 216 12.93 18.90 -13.98
N TYR A 217 11.61 18.97 -14.23
CA TYR A 217 10.59 18.67 -13.22
C TYR A 217 10.21 17.19 -13.17
N VAL A 218 10.41 16.43 -14.25
CA VAL A 218 10.16 14.99 -14.26
C VAL A 218 11.29 14.28 -13.51
N PHE A 219 10.95 13.65 -12.39
CA PHE A 219 11.90 12.90 -11.58
C PHE A 219 11.98 11.43 -12.02
N ALA A 220 10.82 10.81 -12.27
CA ALA A 220 10.71 9.44 -12.74
C ALA A 220 9.47 9.27 -13.63
N GLU A 221 9.45 8.21 -14.45
CA GLU A 221 8.36 7.93 -15.40
C GLU A 221 7.89 6.48 -15.26
N GLY A 222 6.71 6.20 -15.82
CA GLY A 222 6.21 4.84 -15.94
C GLY A 222 5.60 4.25 -14.67
N THR A 223 5.16 5.08 -13.73
CA THR A 223 4.26 4.69 -12.66
C THR A 223 2.82 4.75 -13.14
N ARG A 224 1.95 3.82 -12.69
CA ARG A 224 0.53 3.84 -13.07
C ARG A 224 -0.28 4.73 -12.14
N ASN A 225 -0.27 4.47 -10.87
CA ASN A 225 -0.95 5.25 -9.84
C ASN A 225 -0.14 5.20 -8.53
N ALA A 226 1.00 5.88 -8.54
CA ALA A 226 1.82 6.06 -7.35
C ALA A 226 1.05 6.94 -6.36
N TYR A 227 0.20 6.31 -5.52
CA TYR A 227 -0.78 7.02 -4.68
C TYR A 227 -0.16 7.60 -3.42
N ASP A 228 0.89 6.97 -2.90
CA ASP A 228 1.61 7.46 -1.73
C ASP A 228 3.10 7.25 -1.85
N MET A 229 3.88 8.09 -1.16
CA MET A 229 5.33 8.07 -1.17
C MET A 229 5.89 8.34 0.23
N ALA A 230 6.99 7.65 0.57
CA ALA A 230 7.68 7.85 1.84
C ALA A 230 9.21 7.74 1.68
N TRP A 231 9.94 8.51 2.50
CA TRP A 231 11.39 8.49 2.55
C TRP A 231 11.88 7.55 3.65
N ASN A 232 12.90 6.73 3.37
CA ASN A 232 13.58 5.95 4.41
C ASN A 232 14.72 6.75 5.09
N ALA A 233 15.37 6.14 6.08
CA ALA A 233 16.48 6.74 6.82
C ALA A 233 17.71 7.05 5.94
N GLN A 234 17.87 6.40 4.80
CA GLN A 234 18.93 6.64 3.83
C GLN A 234 18.59 7.75 2.83
N ASN A 235 17.45 8.42 2.98
CA ASN A 235 16.90 9.40 2.04
C ASN A 235 16.59 8.80 0.66
N HIS A 236 16.19 7.54 0.62
CA HIS A 236 15.64 6.91 -0.58
C HIS A 236 14.12 7.03 -0.56
N LEU A 237 13.55 7.39 -1.71
CA LEU A 237 12.11 7.54 -1.89
C LEU A 237 11.49 6.21 -2.31
N PHE A 238 10.41 5.83 -1.66
CA PHE A 238 9.58 4.68 -2.04
C PHE A 238 8.18 5.15 -2.39
N ALA A 239 7.54 4.47 -3.33
CA ALA A 239 6.15 4.71 -3.71
C ALA A 239 5.39 3.40 -3.84
N VAL A 240 4.16 3.35 -3.32
CA VAL A 240 3.20 2.29 -3.63
C VAL A 240 2.48 2.64 -4.93
N ASP A 241 2.40 1.69 -5.86
CA ASP A 241 1.79 1.88 -7.16
C ASP A 241 0.76 0.78 -7.44
N ASN A 242 -0.43 1.19 -7.87
CA ASN A 242 -1.53 0.27 -8.08
C ASN A 242 -1.48 -0.37 -9.46
N ALA A 243 -1.62 -1.68 -9.51
CA ALA A 243 -1.79 -2.46 -10.73
C ALA A 243 -3.16 -2.23 -11.39
N GLY A 244 -3.37 -2.82 -12.57
CA GLY A 244 -4.60 -2.69 -13.33
C GLY A 244 -5.65 -3.75 -13.02
N ASP A 245 -6.53 -3.98 -14.01
CA ASP A 245 -7.63 -4.93 -13.90
C ASP A 245 -7.21 -6.39 -14.20
N ARG A 246 -5.99 -6.63 -14.70
CA ARG A 246 -5.38 -7.95 -14.85
C ARG A 246 -4.79 -8.38 -13.51
N ASP A 247 -4.69 -9.69 -13.26
CA ASP A 247 -4.17 -10.24 -11.99
C ASP A 247 -2.63 -10.05 -11.87
N ASP A 248 -2.15 -8.84 -12.19
CA ASP A 248 -0.76 -8.43 -12.02
C ASP A 248 -0.52 -7.99 -10.56
N PRO A 249 0.65 -8.31 -9.96
CA PRO A 249 0.99 -7.85 -8.62
C PRO A 249 0.92 -6.33 -8.47
N GLU A 250 0.54 -5.87 -7.27
CA GLU A 250 0.67 -4.47 -6.87
C GLU A 250 2.13 -4.16 -6.51
N GLU A 251 2.56 -2.90 -6.62
CA GLU A 251 3.96 -2.54 -6.56
C GLU A 251 4.33 -1.69 -5.34
N LEU A 252 5.53 -1.93 -4.82
CA LEU A 252 6.32 -0.97 -4.05
C LEU A 252 7.60 -0.73 -4.84
N ASN A 253 7.88 0.51 -5.17
CA ASN A 253 9.01 0.90 -6.02
C ASN A 253 10.01 1.76 -5.25
N TRP A 254 11.31 1.50 -5.40
CA TRP A 254 12.37 2.42 -5.00
C TRP A 254 12.54 3.47 -6.08
N ILE A 255 12.04 4.68 -5.82
CA ILE A 255 11.97 5.76 -6.81
C ILE A 255 13.31 6.48 -6.94
N GLN A 256 13.88 6.48 -8.12
CA GLN A 256 15.18 7.07 -8.45
C GLN A 256 15.08 8.02 -9.64
N GLU A 257 15.91 9.07 -9.64
CA GLU A 257 15.93 10.06 -10.72
C GLU A 257 16.28 9.44 -12.08
N GLY A 258 15.48 9.77 -13.09
CA GLY A 258 15.66 9.32 -14.47
C GLY A 258 15.30 7.86 -14.73
N LYS A 259 14.70 7.16 -13.77
CA LYS A 259 14.25 5.76 -13.95
C LYS A 259 12.84 5.69 -14.51
N HIS A 260 12.54 4.54 -15.14
CA HIS A 260 11.24 4.22 -15.69
C HIS A 260 10.69 2.93 -15.06
N TYR A 261 9.47 2.98 -14.49
CA TYR A 261 8.88 1.91 -13.68
C TYR A 261 7.94 0.98 -14.46
N GLY A 262 7.93 1.08 -15.76
CA GLY A 262 7.36 0.07 -16.66
C GLY A 262 6.08 0.48 -17.35
N PHE A 263 5.13 1.13 -16.66
CA PHE A 263 3.83 1.46 -17.26
C PHE A 263 3.99 2.37 -18.51
N PRO A 264 3.32 2.10 -19.63
CA PRO A 264 2.29 1.06 -19.79
C PRO A 264 2.81 -0.31 -20.29
N TRP A 265 4.09 -0.50 -20.53
CA TRP A 265 4.66 -1.72 -21.12
C TRP A 265 4.84 -2.86 -20.11
N ARG A 266 4.97 -2.54 -18.84
CA ARG A 266 5.08 -3.49 -17.71
C ARG A 266 4.19 -3.03 -16.57
N ILE A 267 3.60 -3.99 -15.87
CA ILE A 267 2.74 -3.77 -14.69
C ILE A 267 3.00 -4.93 -13.72
N GLY A 268 3.26 -4.64 -12.45
CA GLY A 268 3.53 -5.66 -11.44
C GLY A 268 4.72 -6.56 -11.77
N GLY A 269 5.72 -6.05 -12.50
CA GLY A 269 6.84 -6.84 -13.00
C GLY A 269 6.53 -7.68 -14.23
N ASN A 270 5.26 -7.78 -14.66
CA ASN A 270 4.85 -8.55 -15.82
C ASN A 270 4.87 -7.71 -17.10
N THR A 271 5.08 -8.37 -18.23
CA THR A 271 4.96 -7.72 -19.54
C THR A 271 3.49 -7.48 -19.88
N ASN A 272 3.16 -6.26 -20.32
CA ASN A 272 1.82 -5.95 -20.78
C ASN A 272 1.49 -6.79 -22.03
N PRO A 273 0.41 -7.61 -22.00
CA PRO A 273 0.07 -8.49 -23.11
C PRO A 273 -0.32 -7.74 -24.38
N LEU A 274 -0.68 -6.46 -24.32
CA LEU A 274 -0.95 -5.64 -25.51
C LEU A 274 0.28 -5.45 -26.43
N LEU A 275 1.48 -5.73 -25.94
CA LEU A 275 2.68 -5.80 -26.78
C LEU A 275 2.61 -6.95 -27.81
N ASN A 276 1.77 -7.95 -27.59
CA ASN A 276 1.49 -9.00 -28.54
C ASN A 276 0.33 -8.59 -29.48
N PRO A 277 0.56 -8.30 -30.76
CA PRO A 277 -0.51 -7.87 -31.70
C PRO A 277 -1.58 -8.92 -31.94
N THR A 278 -1.36 -10.19 -31.53
CA THR A 278 -2.31 -11.30 -31.62
C THR A 278 -2.83 -11.76 -30.26
N TYR A 279 -2.76 -10.90 -29.26
CA TYR A 279 -3.21 -11.20 -27.91
C TYR A 279 -4.68 -11.65 -27.87
N ASP A 280 -4.92 -12.74 -27.18
CA ASP A 280 -6.26 -13.28 -26.91
C ASP A 280 -6.50 -13.35 -25.40
N ALA A 281 -7.26 -12.42 -24.89
CA ALA A 281 -7.57 -12.32 -23.46
C ALA A 281 -8.32 -13.54 -22.90
N SER A 282 -8.98 -14.33 -23.76
CA SER A 282 -9.66 -15.57 -23.35
C SER A 282 -8.68 -16.69 -23.00
N GLN A 283 -7.42 -16.55 -23.40
CA GLN A 283 -6.34 -17.51 -23.15
C GLN A 283 -5.34 -16.98 -22.11
N ASP A 284 -5.50 -15.75 -21.63
CA ASP A 284 -4.61 -15.17 -20.62
C ASP A 284 -4.96 -15.68 -19.22
N PRO A 285 -4.08 -16.49 -18.58
CA PRO A 285 -4.35 -17.05 -17.26
C PRO A 285 -4.50 -15.97 -16.17
N LEU A 286 -3.92 -14.78 -16.37
CA LEU A 286 -4.00 -13.66 -15.43
C LEU A 286 -5.26 -12.80 -15.63
N ILE A 287 -6.15 -13.15 -16.54
CA ILE A 287 -7.45 -12.48 -16.71
C ILE A 287 -8.54 -13.23 -15.93
N ASN A 288 -9.19 -12.52 -15.02
CA ASN A 288 -10.43 -12.98 -14.44
C ASN A 288 -11.60 -12.67 -15.40
N HIS A 289 -12.18 -13.71 -16.01
CA HIS A 289 -13.28 -13.56 -16.97
C HIS A 289 -14.59 -13.01 -16.35
N LEU A 290 -14.67 -12.90 -15.04
CA LEU A 290 -15.76 -12.21 -14.32
C LEU A 290 -15.44 -10.72 -14.06
N ASN A 291 -14.23 -10.27 -14.38
CA ASN A 291 -13.83 -8.87 -14.22
C ASN A 291 -14.63 -7.97 -15.16
N GLY A 292 -15.06 -6.81 -14.63
CA GLY A 292 -15.83 -5.83 -15.41
C GLY A 292 -15.11 -5.31 -16.66
N ALA A 293 -13.78 -5.16 -16.62
CA ALA A 293 -12.98 -4.75 -17.77
C ALA A 293 -12.97 -5.81 -18.86
N TYR A 294 -12.86 -7.11 -18.50
CA TYR A 294 -12.96 -8.21 -19.46
C TYR A 294 -14.36 -8.28 -20.07
N LEU A 295 -15.41 -8.24 -19.26
CA LEU A 295 -16.80 -8.29 -19.72
C LEU A 295 -17.17 -7.08 -20.60
N ALA A 296 -16.55 -5.93 -20.38
CA ALA A 296 -16.68 -4.74 -21.22
C ALA A 296 -15.83 -4.79 -22.50
N GLY A 297 -15.09 -5.89 -22.73
CA GLY A 297 -14.24 -6.07 -23.91
C GLY A 297 -13.05 -5.11 -23.94
N ARG A 298 -12.50 -4.71 -22.81
CA ARG A 298 -11.34 -3.80 -22.77
C ARG A 298 -10.02 -4.50 -23.08
N PHE A 299 -9.91 -5.80 -22.78
CA PHE A 299 -8.73 -6.61 -23.09
C PHE A 299 -8.84 -7.20 -24.50
N ASN A 300 -8.28 -6.52 -25.48
CA ASN A 300 -8.28 -6.94 -26.87
C ASN A 300 -6.88 -6.81 -27.46
N ALA A 301 -6.60 -7.57 -28.52
CA ALA A 301 -5.42 -7.34 -29.34
C ALA A 301 -5.39 -5.89 -29.83
N ASP A 302 -4.22 -5.27 -29.70
CA ASP A 302 -4.01 -3.88 -30.14
C ASP A 302 -2.79 -3.80 -31.06
N PRO A 303 -2.98 -3.97 -32.36
CA PRO A 303 -1.87 -3.93 -33.33
C PRO A 303 -1.12 -2.60 -33.37
N ASN A 304 -1.73 -1.54 -32.82
CA ASN A 304 -1.15 -0.21 -32.74
C ASN A 304 -0.64 0.14 -31.33
N PHE A 305 -0.53 -0.85 -30.43
CA PHE A 305 0.08 -0.59 -29.12
C PHE A 305 1.53 -0.14 -29.30
N PRO A 306 1.96 0.96 -28.64
CA PRO A 306 3.29 1.50 -28.85
C PRO A 306 4.37 0.50 -28.41
N PRO A 307 5.40 0.27 -29.24
CA PRO A 307 6.52 -0.57 -28.86
C PRO A 307 7.30 0.08 -27.70
N ILE A 308 8.03 -0.73 -26.95
CA ILE A 308 8.95 -0.22 -25.93
C ILE A 308 9.98 0.70 -26.62
N PRO A 309 10.12 1.96 -26.18
CA PRO A 309 11.09 2.88 -26.76
C PRO A 309 12.52 2.36 -26.62
N ALA A 310 13.31 2.52 -27.68
CA ALA A 310 14.69 2.04 -27.69
C ALA A 310 15.54 2.69 -26.57
N GLY A 311 16.27 1.86 -25.84
CA GLY A 311 17.17 2.31 -24.79
C GLY A 311 16.55 2.47 -23.39
N ILE A 312 15.24 2.32 -23.25
CA ILE A 312 14.60 2.29 -21.92
C ILE A 312 14.98 0.99 -21.21
N GLN A 313 15.40 1.13 -19.95
CA GLN A 313 15.55 0.04 -19.00
C GLN A 313 14.53 0.27 -17.88
N PHE A 314 13.72 -0.74 -17.61
CA PHE A 314 12.74 -0.68 -16.53
C PHE A 314 13.39 -1.00 -15.18
N SER A 315 12.99 -0.25 -14.15
CA SER A 315 13.19 -0.64 -12.76
C SER A 315 12.03 -1.54 -12.36
N GLU A 316 12.35 -2.69 -11.78
CA GLU A 316 11.33 -3.65 -11.35
C GLU A 316 10.81 -3.31 -9.94
N PRO A 317 9.58 -3.70 -9.60
CA PRO A 317 9.06 -3.57 -8.24
C PRO A 317 9.86 -4.41 -7.24
N LEU A 318 9.87 -3.99 -5.97
CA LEU A 318 10.55 -4.71 -4.91
C LEU A 318 9.97 -6.11 -4.72
N ARG A 319 10.83 -7.09 -4.49
CA ARG A 319 10.43 -8.48 -4.23
C ARG A 319 10.03 -8.66 -2.79
N ASN A 320 8.86 -9.26 -2.57
CA ASN A 320 8.35 -9.62 -1.25
C ASN A 320 8.65 -11.10 -0.95
N PHE A 321 9.46 -11.34 0.07
CA PHE A 321 9.78 -12.67 0.60
C PHE A 321 9.02 -12.99 1.91
N GLY A 322 8.14 -12.09 2.36
CA GLY A 322 7.32 -12.26 3.55
C GLY A 322 6.10 -13.15 3.30
N ASN A 323 5.33 -13.37 4.35
CA ASN A 323 4.13 -14.21 4.36
C ASN A 323 2.82 -13.43 4.44
N ALA A 324 2.87 -12.13 4.22
CA ALA A 324 1.70 -11.27 4.10
C ALA A 324 1.66 -10.64 2.72
N ALA A 325 0.47 -10.50 2.15
CA ALA A 325 0.28 -9.96 0.81
C ALA A 325 1.12 -10.70 -0.26
N ASP A 326 1.25 -12.02 -0.15
CA ASP A 326 2.17 -12.85 -0.90
C ASP A 326 1.48 -13.80 -1.90
N TYR A 327 0.18 -13.63 -2.15
CA TYR A 327 -0.52 -14.39 -3.16
C TYR A 327 -0.16 -13.88 -4.57
N PHE A 328 0.01 -14.81 -5.47
CA PHE A 328 0.19 -14.54 -6.89
C PHE A 328 -0.53 -15.60 -7.73
N LYS A 329 -0.67 -15.32 -9.02
CA LYS A 329 -1.22 -16.26 -9.98
C LYS A 329 -0.12 -16.74 -10.91
N ASP A 330 0.05 -18.03 -11.01
CA ASP A 330 1.02 -18.63 -11.93
C ASP A 330 0.62 -18.33 -13.39
N GLU A 331 1.51 -17.72 -14.16
CA GLU A 331 1.24 -17.28 -15.53
C GLU A 331 0.97 -18.43 -16.50
N SER A 332 1.44 -19.64 -16.19
CA SER A 332 1.29 -20.80 -17.08
C SER A 332 0.03 -21.61 -16.81
N THR A 333 -0.39 -21.69 -15.53
CA THR A 333 -1.50 -22.55 -15.10
C THR A 333 -2.73 -21.78 -14.66
N GLY A 334 -2.59 -20.47 -14.34
CA GLY A 334 -3.64 -19.66 -13.78
C GLY A 334 -4.00 -20.02 -12.33
N GLN A 335 -3.21 -20.87 -11.67
CA GLN A 335 -3.45 -21.26 -10.29
C GLN A 335 -2.96 -20.19 -9.32
N ILE A 336 -3.76 -19.95 -8.28
CA ILE A 336 -3.40 -19.05 -7.19
C ILE A 336 -2.49 -19.80 -6.22
N GLN A 337 -1.36 -19.19 -5.90
CA GLN A 337 -0.32 -19.73 -5.03
C GLN A 337 0.12 -18.68 -4.01
N ARG A 338 0.78 -19.11 -2.94
CA ARG A 338 1.46 -18.23 -1.99
C ARG A 338 2.96 -18.28 -2.22
N ALA A 339 3.57 -17.14 -2.50
CA ALA A 339 4.99 -17.06 -2.80
C ALA A 339 5.86 -17.59 -1.66
N SER A 340 5.52 -17.28 -0.40
CA SER A 340 6.22 -17.77 0.78
C SER A 340 6.14 -19.28 0.96
N GLU A 341 5.03 -19.92 0.57
CA GLU A 341 4.86 -21.38 0.62
C GLU A 341 5.62 -22.08 -0.52
N GLU A 342 5.63 -21.49 -1.70
CA GLU A 342 6.40 -21.96 -2.86
C GLU A 342 7.91 -21.69 -2.75
N GLY A 343 8.33 -20.91 -1.75
CA GLY A 343 9.73 -20.54 -1.57
C GLY A 343 10.27 -19.61 -2.66
N THR A 344 9.44 -18.72 -3.13
CA THR A 344 9.74 -17.69 -4.12
C THR A 344 9.35 -16.31 -3.58
N SER A 345 9.38 -15.30 -4.43
CA SER A 345 8.88 -13.96 -4.12
C SER A 345 7.75 -13.58 -5.06
N VAL A 346 6.89 -12.67 -4.62
CA VAL A 346 5.98 -11.92 -5.49
C VAL A 346 6.55 -10.53 -5.75
N GLN A 347 6.22 -9.92 -6.87
CA GLN A 347 6.65 -8.55 -7.22
C GLN A 347 5.78 -7.54 -6.46
N THR A 348 6.01 -7.45 -5.24
CA THR A 348 5.64 -6.77 -4.03
C THR A 348 4.37 -7.30 -3.38
N PHE A 349 3.16 -7.09 -3.92
CA PHE A 349 1.94 -7.47 -3.19
C PHE A 349 0.96 -8.26 -4.04
N THR A 350 0.10 -9.02 -3.38
CA THR A 350 -1.05 -9.67 -4.01
C THR A 350 -1.81 -8.71 -4.93
N PRO A 351 -2.22 -9.15 -6.13
CA PRO A 351 -3.06 -8.36 -7.04
C PRO A 351 -4.34 -7.82 -6.39
N HIS A 352 -4.85 -6.69 -6.90
CA HIS A 352 -6.12 -6.07 -6.53
C HIS A 352 -6.22 -5.58 -5.07
N ARG A 353 -5.11 -5.46 -4.36
CA ARG A 353 -5.12 -4.87 -3.01
C ARG A 353 -5.28 -3.35 -3.04
N SER A 354 -4.84 -2.70 -4.11
CA SER A 354 -4.81 -1.23 -4.25
C SER A 354 -4.12 -0.56 -3.05
N PRO A 355 -2.79 -0.71 -2.90
CA PRO A 355 -2.04 -0.09 -1.80
C PRO A 355 -2.10 1.44 -1.92
N LEU A 356 -2.59 2.13 -0.89
CA LEU A 356 -2.79 3.57 -0.88
C LEU A 356 -1.99 4.28 0.21
N GLY A 357 -2.06 3.84 1.47
CA GLY A 357 -1.33 4.46 2.57
C GLY A 357 0.03 3.78 2.77
N LEU A 358 1.10 4.57 2.81
CA LEU A 358 2.47 4.11 3.04
C LEU A 358 3.14 4.99 4.09
N ILE A 359 3.70 4.37 5.13
CA ILE A 359 4.56 5.04 6.10
C ILE A 359 5.85 4.26 6.33
N ILE A 360 6.96 4.96 6.49
CA ILE A 360 8.27 4.40 6.86
C ILE A 360 8.71 5.06 8.17
N ASP A 361 8.99 4.28 9.20
CA ASP A 361 9.55 4.77 10.48
C ASP A 361 10.99 5.24 10.29
N ARG A 362 11.14 6.28 9.45
CA ARG A 362 12.42 6.85 9.01
C ARG A 362 13.30 7.26 10.17
N ASP A 363 12.72 7.93 11.17
CA ASP A 363 13.44 8.50 12.31
C ASP A 363 13.54 7.52 13.47
N SER A 364 13.16 6.25 13.26
CA SER A 364 13.21 5.18 14.25
C SER A 364 12.48 5.55 15.57
N LEU A 365 11.31 6.16 15.45
CA LEU A 365 10.48 6.59 16.58
C LEU A 365 9.77 5.42 17.24
N MET A 366 9.54 4.34 16.49
CA MET A 366 8.96 3.12 17.03
C MET A 366 9.97 2.34 17.88
N MET A 367 9.47 1.46 18.75
CA MET A 367 10.28 0.69 19.69
C MET A 367 10.29 -0.81 19.33
N GLY A 368 11.28 -1.52 19.89
CA GLY A 368 11.40 -2.98 19.77
C GLY A 368 11.49 -3.45 18.33
N VAL A 369 10.71 -4.46 18.00
CA VAL A 369 10.69 -5.10 16.65
C VAL A 369 10.08 -4.22 15.57
N TYR A 370 9.44 -3.12 15.94
CA TYR A 370 8.80 -2.18 15.02
C TYR A 370 9.71 -1.04 14.58
N LYS A 371 10.85 -0.87 15.27
CA LYS A 371 11.80 0.21 15.00
C LYS A 371 12.33 0.15 13.58
N GLY A 372 12.18 1.25 12.85
CA GLY A 372 12.63 1.39 11.45
C GLY A 372 11.83 0.57 10.45
N LYS A 373 10.68 -0.01 10.85
CA LYS A 373 9.81 -0.75 9.94
C LYS A 373 8.93 0.19 9.11
N SER A 374 8.37 -0.36 8.06
CA SER A 374 7.44 0.33 7.18
C SER A 374 6.07 -0.32 7.28
N PHE A 375 5.01 0.43 6.94
CA PHE A 375 3.65 -0.07 7.01
C PHE A 375 2.87 0.37 5.78
N VAL A 376 2.03 -0.53 5.27
CA VAL A 376 1.16 -0.27 4.12
C VAL A 376 -0.28 -0.66 4.42
N MET A 377 -1.20 0.17 3.96
CA MET A 377 -2.63 -0.08 3.93
C MET A 377 -3.11 -0.22 2.49
N SER A 378 -4.11 -1.08 2.28
CA SER A 378 -4.69 -1.33 0.97
C SER A 378 -6.19 -1.01 0.96
N PHE A 379 -6.65 -0.34 -0.08
CA PHE A 379 -8.01 0.22 -0.17
C PHE A 379 -9.09 -0.84 -0.33
N MET A 380 -8.81 -1.90 -1.07
CA MET A 380 -9.83 -2.91 -1.41
C MET A 380 -10.27 -3.70 -0.17
N PRO A 381 -11.54 -4.08 -0.06
CA PRO A 381 -12.05 -4.79 1.12
C PRO A 381 -11.54 -6.23 1.27
N GLY A 382 -10.70 -6.70 0.36
CA GLY A 382 -10.10 -8.04 0.37
C GLY A 382 -11.07 -9.17 -0.01
N GLY A 383 -10.51 -10.35 -0.24
CA GLY A 383 -11.26 -11.58 -0.52
C GLY A 383 -11.87 -12.20 0.74
N ASP A 384 -12.94 -12.97 0.58
CA ASP A 384 -13.44 -13.87 1.60
C ASP A 384 -12.85 -15.28 1.44
N SER A 385 -13.10 -16.16 2.41
CA SER A 385 -12.61 -17.54 2.41
C SER A 385 -13.13 -18.41 1.26
N THR A 386 -14.02 -17.89 0.42
CA THR A 386 -14.57 -18.59 -0.76
C THR A 386 -13.92 -18.10 -2.06
N GLY A 387 -12.99 -17.14 -2.00
CA GLY A 387 -12.44 -16.47 -3.17
C GLY A 387 -13.44 -15.50 -3.84
N PHE A 388 -14.60 -15.35 -3.24
CA PHE A 388 -15.64 -14.41 -3.65
C PHE A 388 -15.69 -13.27 -2.64
N THR A 389 -15.18 -12.13 -3.00
CA THR A 389 -15.63 -10.92 -2.32
C THR A 389 -17.07 -10.64 -2.71
N PRO A 390 -17.95 -10.28 -1.77
CA PRO A 390 -19.11 -9.48 -2.17
C PRO A 390 -18.53 -8.33 -2.97
N LEU A 391 -19.06 -8.14 -4.18
CA LEU A 391 -18.68 -7.14 -5.17
C LEU A 391 -17.92 -5.98 -4.50
N SER A 392 -16.67 -5.75 -4.89
CA SER A 392 -16.05 -4.47 -4.55
C SER A 392 -17.10 -3.39 -4.87
N PRO A 393 -17.13 -2.25 -4.22
CA PRO A 393 -18.03 -1.15 -4.60
C PRO A 393 -17.99 -0.85 -6.11
N TRP A 394 -16.98 -1.36 -6.79
CA TRP A 394 -16.66 -1.18 -8.21
C TRP A 394 -16.98 -2.41 -9.08
N GLY A 395 -17.56 -3.47 -8.52
CA GLY A 395 -18.18 -4.55 -9.29
C GLY A 395 -17.27 -5.67 -9.81
N SER A 396 -16.01 -5.74 -9.40
CA SER A 396 -15.11 -6.82 -9.83
C SER A 396 -14.82 -7.79 -8.69
N PRO A 397 -15.07 -9.10 -8.86
CA PRO A 397 -14.68 -10.09 -7.86
C PRO A 397 -13.15 -10.22 -7.82
N CYS A 398 -12.57 -10.12 -6.63
CA CYS A 398 -11.17 -10.42 -6.39
C CYS A 398 -11.01 -11.94 -6.24
N PRO A 399 -10.21 -12.63 -7.06
CA PRO A 399 -10.06 -14.08 -7.00
C PRO A 399 -9.15 -14.54 -5.86
N PHE A 400 -8.43 -13.62 -5.22
CA PHE A 400 -7.46 -13.94 -4.19
C PHE A 400 -8.11 -13.96 -2.81
N VAL A 401 -7.82 -15.02 -2.03
CA VAL A 401 -8.16 -15.12 -0.59
C VAL A 401 -7.11 -14.32 0.19
N ASP A 402 -7.04 -13.04 -0.08
CA ASP A 402 -6.12 -12.12 0.58
C ASP A 402 -6.92 -10.92 1.10
N SER A 403 -7.00 -10.83 2.42
CA SER A 403 -7.72 -9.75 3.07
C SER A 403 -6.87 -8.49 3.08
N SER A 404 -7.06 -7.58 2.14
CA SER A 404 -6.46 -6.24 2.19
C SER A 404 -6.99 -5.36 3.34
N ARG A 405 -7.77 -5.93 4.26
CA ARG A 405 -8.21 -5.32 5.54
C ARG A 405 -7.11 -5.33 6.59
N GLU A 406 -5.90 -5.62 6.21
CA GLU A 406 -4.76 -5.80 7.10
C GLU A 406 -3.83 -4.60 7.05
N LEU A 407 -3.29 -4.23 8.21
CA LEU A 407 -2.07 -3.44 8.30
C LEU A 407 -0.90 -4.39 8.08
N VAL A 408 -0.20 -4.21 6.98
CA VAL A 408 0.99 -4.99 6.64
C VAL A 408 2.23 -4.21 7.06
N MET A 409 3.02 -4.79 7.96
CA MET A 409 4.36 -4.32 8.30
C MET A 409 5.35 -4.88 7.29
N MET A 410 6.31 -4.08 6.89
CA MET A 410 7.38 -4.46 5.96
C MET A 410 8.75 -4.17 6.57
N ASP A 411 9.63 -5.12 6.47
CA ASP A 411 11.06 -4.93 6.69
C ASP A 411 11.71 -4.70 5.33
N ILE A 412 12.03 -3.44 5.00
CA ILE A 412 12.67 -3.06 3.75
C ILE A 412 14.18 -3.17 3.93
N GLN A 413 14.84 -4.05 3.19
CA GLN A 413 16.27 -4.31 3.29
C GLN A 413 16.94 -4.19 1.93
N TYR A 414 18.11 -3.54 1.90
CA TYR A 414 18.93 -3.49 0.69
C TYR A 414 19.68 -4.81 0.51
N ASP A 415 19.57 -5.40 -0.68
CA ASP A 415 20.26 -6.62 -1.08
C ASP A 415 21.43 -6.26 -2.03
N ASP A 416 22.65 -6.41 -1.54
CA ASP A 416 23.87 -6.09 -2.31
C ASP A 416 24.03 -6.95 -3.57
N VAL A 417 23.43 -8.13 -3.62
CA VAL A 417 23.53 -9.04 -4.78
C VAL A 417 22.57 -8.59 -5.89
N LEU A 418 21.39 -8.17 -5.51
CA LEU A 418 20.40 -7.61 -6.44
C LEU A 418 20.71 -6.16 -6.79
N ALA A 419 21.51 -5.47 -5.98
CA ALA A 419 21.72 -4.03 -6.00
C ALA A 419 20.40 -3.25 -5.96
N ASP A 420 19.45 -3.75 -5.16
CA ASP A 420 18.09 -3.23 -5.00
C ASP A 420 17.56 -3.56 -3.61
N TYR A 421 16.37 -3.04 -3.26
CA TYR A 421 15.69 -3.37 -2.04
C TYR A 421 14.80 -4.61 -2.20
N THR A 422 14.61 -5.32 -1.10
CA THR A 422 13.62 -6.39 -0.94
C THR A 422 12.79 -6.12 0.30
N ILE A 423 11.62 -6.76 0.41
CA ILE A 423 10.80 -6.66 1.61
C ILE A 423 10.49 -8.03 2.21
N HIS A 424 10.33 -8.04 3.54
CA HIS A 424 9.73 -9.12 4.28
C HIS A 424 8.47 -8.59 4.98
N SER A 425 7.32 -9.03 4.52
CA SER A 425 6.02 -8.56 4.99
C SER A 425 5.45 -9.45 6.08
N ALA A 426 4.71 -8.84 7.01
CA ALA A 426 3.96 -9.54 8.06
C ALA A 426 2.69 -8.79 8.43
N ASN A 427 1.60 -9.50 8.72
CA ASN A 427 0.35 -8.89 9.15
C ASN A 427 0.43 -8.44 10.62
N VAL A 428 -0.12 -7.26 10.92
CA VAL A 428 -0.09 -6.64 12.26
C VAL A 428 -1.48 -6.46 12.83
N ALA A 429 -2.43 -5.99 12.03
CA ALA A 429 -3.81 -5.77 12.44
C ALA A 429 -4.74 -6.05 11.26
N THR A 430 -6.01 -6.37 11.53
CA THR A 430 -7.00 -6.71 10.51
C THR A 430 -8.36 -6.10 10.82
N GLY A 431 -9.27 -6.12 9.84
CA GLY A 431 -10.66 -5.70 10.00
C GLY A 431 -10.94 -4.26 9.53
N PHE A 432 -10.01 -3.59 8.90
CA PHE A 432 -10.23 -2.26 8.29
C PHE A 432 -11.24 -2.32 7.13
N TYR A 433 -11.84 -1.17 6.82
CA TYR A 433 -12.78 -1.04 5.72
C TYR A 433 -12.43 0.18 4.85
N LEU A 434 -11.98 -0.05 3.63
CA LEU A 434 -11.53 0.99 2.70
C LEU A 434 -10.52 1.95 3.35
N PRO A 435 -9.43 1.47 3.97
CA PRO A 435 -8.41 2.34 4.52
C PRO A 435 -7.66 3.03 3.38
N VAL A 436 -7.43 4.34 3.49
CA VAL A 436 -6.89 5.16 2.40
C VAL A 436 -5.54 5.77 2.74
N ASP A 437 -5.24 5.95 4.03
CA ASP A 437 -4.00 6.59 4.44
C ASP A 437 -3.61 6.23 5.87
N VAL A 438 -2.32 6.44 6.19
CA VAL A 438 -1.72 6.18 7.50
C VAL A 438 -0.74 7.30 7.86
N GLU A 439 -0.79 7.78 9.11
CA GLU A 439 0.12 8.78 9.65
C GLU A 439 0.76 8.26 10.94
N GLN A 440 2.04 8.55 11.13
CA GLN A 440 2.81 8.15 12.31
C GLN A 440 3.05 9.33 13.26
N ILE A 441 2.67 9.17 14.52
CA ILE A 441 3.01 10.13 15.58
C ILE A 441 3.76 9.39 16.68
N GLY A 442 5.08 9.52 16.68
CA GLY A 442 5.92 8.80 17.63
C GLY A 442 5.78 7.29 17.47
N ASN A 443 5.26 6.63 18.49
CA ASN A 443 5.06 5.18 18.52
C ASN A 443 3.60 4.77 18.25
N THR A 444 2.84 5.62 17.61
CA THR A 444 1.43 5.42 17.29
C THR A 444 1.20 5.57 15.80
N LEU A 445 0.40 4.68 15.21
CA LEU A 445 -0.14 4.84 13.86
C LEU A 445 -1.61 5.27 13.91
N TYR A 446 -1.95 6.25 13.10
CA TYR A 446 -3.31 6.66 12.83
C TYR A 446 -3.70 6.22 11.41
N ILE A 447 -4.80 5.50 11.27
CA ILE A 447 -5.26 4.95 10.00
C ILE A 447 -6.65 5.49 9.70
N ILE A 448 -6.80 6.14 8.54
CA ILE A 448 -8.07 6.73 8.11
C ILE A 448 -8.75 5.86 7.05
N GLU A 449 -10.05 5.66 7.21
CA GLU A 449 -10.90 4.96 6.24
C GLU A 449 -11.70 5.97 5.40
N ASN A 450 -11.89 5.68 4.12
CA ASN A 450 -12.61 6.57 3.19
C ASN A 450 -14.05 6.91 3.63
N ASN A 451 -14.74 5.96 4.24
CA ASN A 451 -16.11 6.12 4.74
C ASN A 451 -16.31 5.34 6.04
N GLY A 452 -15.50 5.62 7.02
CA GLY A 452 -15.51 4.83 8.24
C GLY A 452 -14.99 5.61 9.43
N VAL A 453 -13.93 5.14 9.99
CA VAL A 453 -13.35 5.55 11.26
C VAL A 453 -11.91 5.98 11.07
N LEU A 454 -11.46 6.95 11.85
CA LEU A 454 -10.06 7.17 12.14
C LEU A 454 -9.67 6.25 13.30
N TRP A 455 -8.78 5.32 13.03
CA TRP A 455 -8.26 4.37 14.00
C TRP A 455 -6.93 4.83 14.56
N LYS A 456 -6.66 4.45 15.81
CA LYS A 456 -5.40 4.66 16.52
C LYS A 456 -4.85 3.31 16.93
N LEU A 457 -3.60 3.04 16.60
CA LEU A 457 -2.86 1.85 16.98
C LEU A 457 -1.65 2.28 17.79
N ASP A 458 -1.66 2.03 19.10
CA ASP A 458 -0.53 2.31 19.97
C ASP A 458 0.38 1.09 20.05
N PHE A 459 1.62 1.26 19.63
CA PHE A 459 2.67 0.26 19.68
C PHE A 459 3.40 0.29 21.02
N PRO A 460 4.10 -0.78 21.45
CA PRO A 460 4.71 -0.84 22.75
C PRO A 460 5.79 0.23 22.97
N VAL A 461 5.81 0.81 24.17
CA VAL A 461 6.81 1.79 24.63
C VAL A 461 7.84 1.09 25.51
N GLY A 462 8.73 0.28 24.96
CA GLY A 462 9.74 -0.40 25.78
C GLY A 462 10.73 -1.21 24.96
N THR A 463 11.91 -1.46 25.56
CA THR A 463 12.99 -2.24 24.94
C THR A 463 12.84 -3.75 25.15
N THR A 464 11.83 -4.21 25.89
CA THR A 464 11.53 -5.63 26.01
C THR A 464 10.87 -6.07 24.72
N GLU A 465 11.50 -6.98 23.99
CA GLU A 465 10.83 -7.70 22.91
C GLU A 465 9.52 -8.27 23.48
N PRO A 466 8.34 -7.83 22.99
CA PRO A 466 7.12 -8.47 23.42
C PRO A 466 7.19 -9.93 22.98
N PRO A 467 6.65 -10.86 23.76
CA PRO A 467 6.50 -12.22 23.28
C PRO A 467 5.71 -12.17 21.98
N ILE A 468 6.31 -12.62 20.89
CA ILE A 468 5.67 -12.68 19.59
C ILE A 468 4.56 -13.73 19.71
N CYS A 469 3.36 -13.31 20.11
CA CYS A 469 2.19 -14.18 20.11
C CYS A 469 1.65 -14.25 18.68
N TYR A 470 2.24 -15.12 17.90
CA TYR A 470 1.57 -15.61 16.71
C TYR A 470 0.49 -16.60 17.13
N ALA A 471 -0.65 -16.57 16.48
CA ALA A 471 -1.62 -17.66 16.62
C ALA A 471 -0.87 -18.98 16.42
N ALA A 472 -0.88 -19.84 17.42
CA ALA A 472 -0.21 -21.13 17.57
C ALA A 472 0.49 -21.64 16.29
N GLY A 473 1.76 -21.26 16.06
CA GLY A 473 2.51 -21.72 14.89
C GLY A 473 4.00 -21.47 15.01
N LEU A 474 4.76 -22.31 14.33
CA LEU A 474 6.20 -22.18 14.16
C LEU A 474 6.51 -21.03 13.19
N ILE A 475 7.44 -20.15 13.57
CA ILE A 475 7.89 -19.05 12.73
C ILE A 475 9.37 -19.15 12.52
N VAL A 476 9.78 -18.94 11.30
CA VAL A 476 11.18 -18.88 10.90
C VAL A 476 11.39 -17.56 10.14
N TYR A 477 12.18 -16.67 10.70
CA TYR A 477 12.42 -15.35 10.11
C TYR A 477 13.88 -14.87 10.31
N PRO A 478 14.51 -14.32 9.27
CA PRO A 478 14.06 -14.30 7.87
C PRO A 478 14.03 -15.71 7.27
N ASN A 479 13.12 -15.94 6.32
CA ASN A 479 13.08 -17.14 5.50
C ASN A 479 12.61 -16.74 4.09
N PRO A 480 13.45 -16.82 3.06
CA PRO A 480 14.83 -17.39 3.04
C PRO A 480 15.87 -16.59 3.85
N PHE A 481 17.00 -17.25 4.20
CA PHE A 481 18.12 -16.57 4.87
C PHE A 481 19.50 -16.97 4.30
N SER A 482 20.48 -16.06 4.49
CA SER A 482 21.85 -16.26 4.01
C SER A 482 22.89 -16.42 5.13
N THR A 483 22.61 -15.92 6.32
CA THR A 483 23.50 -15.98 7.50
C THR A 483 22.87 -16.67 8.69
N SER A 484 21.72 -16.18 9.15
CA SER A 484 20.94 -16.76 10.25
C SER A 484 19.45 -16.46 10.10
N CYS A 485 18.64 -17.20 10.82
CA CYS A 485 17.22 -16.89 11.04
C CYS A 485 16.82 -17.21 12.47
N SER A 486 15.83 -16.49 12.99
CA SER A 486 15.17 -16.80 14.25
C SER A 486 14.06 -17.81 14.03
N VAL A 487 14.06 -18.88 14.80
CA VAL A 487 12.99 -19.89 14.85
C VAL A 487 12.23 -19.66 16.15
N TYR A 488 10.98 -19.25 16.04
CA TYR A 488 10.13 -18.97 17.21
C TYR A 488 8.95 -19.95 17.29
N TYR A 489 8.70 -20.44 18.50
CA TYR A 489 7.51 -21.22 18.86
C TYR A 489 7.25 -21.08 20.37
N PRO A 490 6.03 -20.69 20.82
CA PRO A 490 5.72 -20.50 22.23
C PRO A 490 6.07 -21.71 23.08
N ASN A 491 6.76 -21.50 24.22
CA ASN A 491 7.15 -22.55 25.17
C ASN A 491 6.73 -22.20 26.61
N PRO A 492 5.42 -22.13 26.91
CA PRO A 492 4.95 -21.77 28.24
C PRO A 492 5.28 -22.81 29.31
N SER A 493 5.52 -24.06 28.92
CA SER A 493 5.86 -25.18 29.81
C SER A 493 7.36 -25.35 30.05
N ASN A 494 8.22 -24.56 29.39
CA ASN A 494 9.68 -24.67 29.44
C ASN A 494 10.19 -26.09 29.12
N GLU A 495 9.56 -26.76 28.17
CA GLU A 495 9.97 -28.08 27.68
C GLU A 495 11.25 -27.97 26.85
N SER A 496 12.13 -28.97 26.97
CA SER A 496 13.32 -29.06 26.12
C SER A 496 12.91 -29.46 24.68
N ARG A 497 13.38 -28.66 23.70
CA ARG A 497 13.04 -28.80 22.29
C ARG A 497 14.28 -28.95 21.43
N VAL A 498 14.10 -29.53 20.25
CA VAL A 498 15.15 -29.73 19.24
C VAL A 498 14.62 -29.31 17.88
N ILE A 499 15.45 -28.59 17.10
CA ILE A 499 15.19 -28.28 15.70
C ILE A 499 15.97 -29.24 14.82
N ARG A 500 15.30 -29.84 13.83
CA ARG A 500 15.91 -30.65 12.77
C ARG A 500 15.61 -30.08 11.40
N LEU A 501 16.62 -30.02 10.52
CA LEU A 501 16.43 -29.70 9.11
C LEU A 501 16.60 -30.97 8.26
N TYR A 502 15.61 -31.27 7.45
CA TYR A 502 15.64 -32.37 6.49
C TYR A 502 15.71 -31.82 5.07
N ALA A 503 16.65 -32.29 4.29
CA ALA A 503 16.72 -32.03 2.87
C ALA A 503 15.53 -32.66 2.11
N SER A 504 15.28 -32.25 0.87
CA SER A 504 14.17 -32.75 0.04
C SER A 504 14.21 -34.27 -0.20
N ASN A 505 15.38 -34.89 -0.08
CA ASN A 505 15.54 -36.36 -0.15
C ASN A 505 15.31 -37.07 1.21
N GLY A 506 14.89 -36.35 2.25
CA GLY A 506 14.66 -36.89 3.61
C GLY A 506 15.91 -37.00 4.48
N GLN A 507 17.09 -36.64 3.98
CA GLN A 507 18.32 -36.70 4.76
C GLN A 507 18.38 -35.59 5.81
N LEU A 508 18.76 -35.93 7.05
CA LEU A 508 18.99 -34.93 8.11
C LEU A 508 20.24 -34.12 7.77
N ALA A 509 20.05 -32.80 7.67
CA ALA A 509 21.10 -31.83 7.35
C ALA A 509 21.61 -31.07 8.58
N PHE A 510 20.77 -30.91 9.60
CA PHE A 510 21.11 -30.20 10.83
C PHE A 510 20.22 -30.70 11.99
N GLU A 511 20.78 -30.73 13.19
CA GLU A 511 20.08 -30.95 14.46
C GLU A 511 20.65 -29.99 15.51
N SER A 512 19.79 -29.26 16.22
CA SER A 512 20.20 -28.39 17.31
C SER A 512 20.50 -29.18 18.58
N GLU A 513 21.27 -28.60 19.50
CA GLU A 513 21.19 -29.00 20.90
C GLU A 513 19.81 -28.71 21.47
N GLY A 514 19.48 -29.35 22.60
CA GLY A 514 18.20 -29.08 23.28
C GLY A 514 18.17 -27.68 23.87
N PHE A 515 17.07 -26.96 23.64
CA PHE A 515 16.83 -25.61 24.15
C PHE A 515 15.43 -25.50 24.77
N ILE A 516 15.26 -24.55 25.70
CA ILE A 516 13.99 -24.30 26.41
C ILE A 516 13.40 -22.93 26.08
N ASP A 517 14.15 -22.04 25.45
CA ASP A 517 13.67 -20.73 25.05
C ASP A 517 12.59 -20.82 23.98
N SER A 518 11.72 -19.83 23.90
CA SER A 518 10.72 -19.74 22.83
C SER A 518 11.34 -19.40 21.47
N THR A 519 12.58 -18.91 21.44
CA THR A 519 13.32 -18.51 20.24
C THR A 519 14.64 -19.26 20.16
N TYR A 520 14.98 -19.73 18.95
CA TYR A 520 16.28 -20.33 18.63
C TYR A 520 16.89 -19.61 17.43
N GLU A 521 18.15 -19.20 17.52
CA GLU A 521 18.88 -18.64 16.39
C GLU A 521 19.54 -19.75 15.56
N LEU A 522 19.01 -20.01 14.38
CA LEU A 522 19.54 -21.00 13.45
C LEU A 522 20.57 -20.33 12.54
N LEU A 523 21.84 -20.74 12.68
CA LEU A 523 22.96 -20.23 11.87
C LEU A 523 23.16 -21.10 10.64
N LYS A 524 23.38 -20.49 9.49
CA LYS A 524 23.72 -21.19 8.24
C LYS A 524 25.03 -21.99 8.35
N ALA A 525 26.04 -21.44 8.97
CA ALA A 525 27.43 -21.91 9.19
C ALA A 525 27.90 -23.17 8.42
N SER A 526 27.29 -24.34 8.70
CA SER A 526 27.65 -25.63 8.07
C SER A 526 26.55 -26.20 7.17
N ILE A 527 25.43 -25.50 6.98
CA ILE A 527 24.30 -26.01 6.22
C ILE A 527 24.44 -25.56 4.75
N ALA A 528 24.37 -26.49 3.82
CA ALA A 528 24.45 -26.19 2.39
C ALA A 528 23.28 -25.33 1.92
N LYS A 529 23.48 -24.57 0.83
CA LYS A 529 22.37 -23.87 0.15
C LYS A 529 21.33 -24.90 -0.31
N GLY A 530 20.05 -24.57 -0.10
CA GLY A 530 18.97 -25.47 -0.52
C GLY A 530 17.66 -25.22 0.20
N SER A 531 16.67 -26.03 -0.17
CA SER A 531 15.36 -26.07 0.48
C SER A 531 15.30 -27.23 1.48
N TYR A 532 14.85 -26.94 2.68
CA TYR A 532 14.78 -27.87 3.81
C TYR A 532 13.40 -27.87 4.44
N THR A 533 13.03 -29.00 5.08
CA THR A 533 11.91 -29.02 6.02
C THR A 533 12.47 -28.90 7.44
N LEU A 534 12.17 -27.78 8.11
CA LEU A 534 12.42 -27.60 9.52
C LEU A 534 11.33 -28.34 10.32
N VAL A 535 11.75 -29.13 11.29
CA VAL A 535 10.89 -29.85 12.23
C VAL A 535 11.26 -29.44 13.64
N LEU A 536 10.32 -28.91 14.41
CA LEU A 536 10.45 -28.64 15.83
C LEU A 536 9.84 -29.79 16.64
N GLN A 537 10.59 -30.34 17.57
CA GLN A 537 10.17 -31.48 18.40
C GLN A 537 10.40 -31.25 19.89
N ALA A 538 9.51 -31.82 20.73
CA ALA A 538 9.70 -31.99 22.16
C ALA A 538 9.63 -33.50 22.47
N GLY A 539 10.77 -34.09 22.86
CA GLY A 539 10.86 -35.55 22.98
C GLY A 539 10.55 -36.26 21.67
N GLU A 540 9.53 -37.14 21.67
CA GLU A 540 9.06 -37.84 20.47
C GLU A 540 7.95 -37.08 19.71
N GLU A 541 7.38 -36.04 20.29
CA GLU A 541 6.28 -35.26 19.72
C GLU A 541 6.79 -34.22 18.72
N ILE A 542 6.23 -34.21 17.53
CA ILE A 542 6.46 -33.15 16.53
C ILE A 542 5.48 -31.99 16.81
N LEU A 543 6.01 -30.86 17.26
CA LEU A 543 5.23 -29.66 17.56
C LEU A 543 4.83 -28.90 16.32
N ALA A 544 5.76 -28.78 15.35
CA ALA A 544 5.52 -28.03 14.12
C ALA A 544 6.51 -28.38 13.00
N ARG A 545 6.13 -28.03 11.76
CA ARG A 545 6.98 -28.15 10.57
C ARG A 545 6.85 -26.91 9.71
N GLN A 546 7.96 -26.50 9.10
CA GLN A 546 7.97 -25.37 8.14
C GLN A 546 9.04 -25.58 7.08
N LYS A 547 8.77 -25.16 5.84
CA LYS A 547 9.77 -25.11 4.77
C LYS A 547 10.73 -23.96 5.02
N VAL A 548 12.02 -24.19 4.88
CA VAL A 548 13.10 -23.21 5.07
C VAL A 548 14.02 -23.22 3.86
N ILE A 549 14.37 -22.03 3.38
CA ILE A 549 15.27 -21.87 2.25
C ILE A 549 16.55 -21.17 2.71
N ILE A 550 17.69 -21.72 2.34
CA ILE A 550 19.03 -21.24 2.71
C ILE A 550 19.79 -20.89 1.41
N TYR A 551 20.24 -19.63 1.29
CA TYR A 551 21.02 -19.14 0.17
C TYR A 551 22.52 -19.30 0.34
#